data_8c4365a700b1254ed3065e99b2bd1669
#
_entry.id   8c4365a700b1254ed3065e99b2bd1669
#
_cell.length_a   1.000
_cell.length_b   1.000
_cell.length_c   1.000
_cell.angle_alpha   90.00
_cell.angle_beta   90.00
_cell.angle_gamma   90.00
#
_symmetry.space_group_name_H-M   'P 1'
#
loop_
_entity.id
_entity.type
_entity.pdbx_description
1 polymer ?
#
loop_
_entity_poly.entity_id
_entity_poly.type
_entity_poly.pdbx_seq_one_letter_code
_entity_poly.pdbx_strand_id
1 'polypeptide(L)'
;MHDKLTKTDIELMEKELEDRRTNIRPQIMEEVKRTRAFGDLSENYEYKAAKDAQRRNDSRMRYLENMIKTAKVIDEGKGSPDGVKLYDRVTLYLPEDEEEMHIQVVSTVRTNPAAGLISLESPLGKVVLGAKLGDTVTVHVNESYSYDAVIRKIEAAEDDGSAPLLPY
;
A
#
# COMPACT_ATOMS: atom_id res chain seq x y z
N MET A 1 -5.30 0.50 -16.43
CA MET A 1 -4.35 1.38 -15.70
C MET A 1 -3.37 0.50 -14.95
N HIS A 2 -2.10 0.80 -15.02
CA HIS A 2 -1.06 0.01 -14.34
C HIS A 2 -0.57 0.75 -13.11
N ASP A 3 -0.52 0.06 -11.98
CA ASP A 3 -0.03 0.65 -10.74
C ASP A 3 1.47 0.92 -10.83
N LYS A 4 1.86 2.07 -10.29
CA LYS A 4 3.26 2.44 -10.14
C LYS A 4 3.81 1.81 -8.87
N LEU A 5 4.68 0.84 -9.03
CA LEU A 5 5.27 0.09 -7.93
C LEU A 5 6.78 0.23 -7.89
N THR A 6 7.33 0.30 -6.70
CA THR A 6 8.78 0.27 -6.51
C THR A 6 9.29 -1.16 -6.60
N LYS A 7 10.59 -1.33 -6.76
CA LYS A 7 11.23 -2.65 -6.73
C LYS A 7 10.97 -3.36 -5.37
N THR A 8 11.02 -2.62 -4.28
CA THR A 8 10.72 -3.15 -2.94
C THR A 8 9.29 -3.64 -2.83
N ASP A 9 8.32 -2.92 -3.40
CA ASP A 9 6.92 -3.36 -3.45
C ASP A 9 6.79 -4.72 -4.15
N ILE A 10 7.44 -4.87 -5.29
CA ILE A 10 7.40 -6.11 -6.07
C ILE A 10 8.04 -7.27 -5.29
N GLU A 11 9.18 -7.04 -4.65
CA GLU A 11 9.87 -8.04 -3.82
C GLU A 11 8.97 -8.50 -2.65
N LEU A 12 8.28 -7.58 -2.00
CA LEU A 12 7.33 -7.91 -0.92
C LEU A 12 6.15 -8.71 -1.44
N MET A 13 5.60 -8.35 -2.62
CA MET A 13 4.51 -9.09 -3.25
C MET A 13 4.93 -10.50 -3.66
N GLU A 14 6.12 -10.65 -4.23
CA GLU A 14 6.67 -11.96 -4.61
C GLU A 14 6.87 -12.84 -3.37
N LYS A 15 7.37 -12.27 -2.29
CA LYS A 15 7.56 -12.97 -1.02
C LYS A 15 6.22 -13.43 -0.40
N GLU A 16 5.21 -12.57 -0.39
CA GLU A 16 3.88 -12.93 0.07
C GLU A 16 3.27 -14.03 -0.79
N LEU A 17 3.39 -13.91 -2.12
CA LEU A 17 2.87 -14.89 -3.06
C LEU A 17 3.52 -16.27 -2.85
N GLU A 18 4.83 -16.32 -2.67
CA GLU A 18 5.55 -17.56 -2.40
C GLU A 18 5.13 -18.19 -1.07
N ASP A 19 5.00 -17.40 -0.02
CA ASP A 19 4.52 -17.87 1.27
C ASP A 19 3.09 -18.45 1.18
N ARG A 20 2.22 -17.80 0.43
CA ARG A 20 0.86 -18.29 0.19
C ARG A 20 0.82 -19.59 -0.58
N ARG A 21 1.70 -19.77 -1.55
CA ARG A 21 1.79 -21.02 -2.33
C ARG A 21 2.34 -22.18 -1.52
N THR A 22 3.41 -21.94 -0.76
CA THR A 22 4.20 -23.01 -0.13
C THR A 22 3.77 -23.33 1.29
N ASN A 23 3.24 -22.37 2.04
CA ASN A 23 2.87 -22.52 3.44
C ASN A 23 1.37 -22.40 3.70
N ILE A 24 0.74 -21.34 3.23
CA ILE A 24 -0.66 -21.04 3.58
C ILE A 24 -1.63 -21.95 2.83
N ARG A 25 -1.47 -22.07 1.51
CA ARG A 25 -2.36 -22.90 0.69
C ARG A 25 -2.37 -24.37 1.11
N PRO A 26 -1.22 -25.03 1.34
CA PRO A 26 -1.23 -26.42 1.82
C PRO A 26 -1.96 -26.61 3.14
N GLN A 27 -1.82 -25.69 4.09
CA GLN A 27 -2.52 -25.75 5.38
C GLN A 27 -4.04 -25.60 5.19
N ILE A 28 -4.46 -24.68 4.33
CA ILE A 28 -5.88 -24.48 4.00
C ILE A 28 -6.45 -25.75 3.33
N MET A 29 -5.74 -26.32 2.38
CA MET A 29 -6.17 -27.52 1.66
C MET A 29 -6.29 -28.74 2.59
N GLU A 30 -5.40 -28.86 3.55
CA GLU A 30 -5.46 -29.88 4.57
C GLU A 30 -6.68 -29.71 5.47
N GLU A 31 -6.98 -28.46 5.86
CA GLU A 31 -8.17 -28.14 6.64
C GLU A 31 -9.47 -28.40 5.86
N VAL A 32 -9.51 -28.07 4.57
CA VAL A 32 -10.65 -28.40 3.69
C VAL A 32 -10.87 -29.93 3.67
N LYS A 33 -9.80 -30.69 3.51
CA LYS A 33 -9.84 -32.16 3.49
C LYS A 33 -10.32 -32.73 4.83
N ARG A 34 -9.79 -32.21 5.94
CA ARG A 34 -10.16 -32.63 7.30
C ARG A 34 -11.65 -32.40 7.56
N THR A 35 -12.14 -31.21 7.29
CA THR A 35 -13.53 -30.81 7.57
C THR A 35 -14.52 -31.48 6.62
N ARG A 36 -14.13 -31.73 5.37
CA ARG A 36 -14.95 -32.48 4.40
C ARG A 36 -15.27 -33.89 4.88
N ALA A 37 -14.35 -34.51 5.60
CA ALA A 37 -14.51 -35.85 6.14
C ALA A 37 -15.61 -35.97 7.23
N PHE A 38 -16.09 -34.85 7.78
CA PHE A 38 -17.17 -34.84 8.77
C PHE A 38 -18.56 -35.20 8.21
N GLY A 39 -18.73 -35.32 6.91
CA GLY A 39 -19.90 -35.81 6.24
C GLY A 39 -20.85 -34.73 5.73
N ASP A 40 -21.92 -34.37 6.45
CA ASP A 40 -22.94 -33.45 5.95
C ASP A 40 -22.38 -32.07 5.64
N LEU A 41 -22.20 -31.79 4.36
CA LEU A 41 -21.60 -30.55 3.88
C LEU A 41 -22.57 -29.34 3.96
N SER A 42 -23.88 -29.56 4.01
CA SER A 42 -24.88 -28.49 4.03
C SER A 42 -24.92 -27.75 5.38
N GLU A 43 -24.66 -28.45 6.47
CA GLU A 43 -24.63 -27.93 7.85
C GLU A 43 -23.23 -27.85 8.45
N ASN A 44 -22.20 -28.21 7.68
CA ASN A 44 -20.82 -28.23 8.15
C ASN A 44 -20.19 -26.84 8.05
N TYR A 45 -20.32 -26.07 9.12
CA TYR A 45 -19.78 -24.69 9.19
C TYR A 45 -18.26 -24.64 9.11
N GLU A 46 -17.56 -25.65 9.64
CA GLU A 46 -16.09 -25.73 9.56
C GLU A 46 -15.63 -25.93 8.12
N TYR A 47 -16.32 -26.77 7.35
CA TYR A 47 -16.06 -26.95 5.92
C TYR A 47 -16.32 -25.65 5.14
N LYS A 48 -17.42 -24.97 5.40
CA LYS A 48 -17.72 -23.68 4.76
C LYS A 48 -16.64 -22.65 5.06
N ALA A 49 -16.21 -22.55 6.31
CA ALA A 49 -15.13 -21.64 6.71
C ALA A 49 -13.80 -21.97 6.02
N ALA A 50 -13.46 -23.25 5.90
CA ALA A 50 -12.26 -23.70 5.20
C ALA A 50 -12.31 -23.40 3.71
N LYS A 51 -13.47 -23.59 3.06
CA LYS A 51 -13.69 -23.24 1.65
C LYS A 51 -13.62 -21.73 1.42
N ASP A 52 -14.14 -20.93 2.36
CA ASP A 52 -14.04 -19.47 2.29
C ASP A 52 -12.58 -18.99 2.43
N ALA A 53 -11.83 -19.60 3.33
CA ALA A 53 -10.39 -19.33 3.48
C ALA A 53 -9.63 -19.65 2.19
N GLN A 54 -9.96 -20.79 1.56
CA GLN A 54 -9.40 -21.17 0.26
C GLN A 54 -9.68 -20.11 -0.81
N ARG A 55 -10.96 -19.71 -0.95
CA ARG A 55 -11.34 -18.68 -1.93
C ARG A 55 -10.62 -17.35 -1.72
N ARG A 56 -10.53 -16.90 -0.46
CA ARG A 56 -9.81 -15.66 -0.13
C ARG A 56 -8.33 -15.75 -0.47
N ASN A 57 -7.69 -16.86 -0.12
CA ASN A 57 -6.28 -17.06 -0.44
C ASN A 57 -6.02 -17.11 -1.95
N ASP A 58 -6.82 -17.87 -2.69
CA ASP A 58 -6.71 -17.98 -4.14
C ASP A 58 -6.95 -16.62 -4.83
N SER A 59 -7.90 -15.84 -4.32
CA SER A 59 -8.18 -14.49 -4.81
C SER A 59 -7.01 -13.54 -4.55
N ARG A 60 -6.44 -13.58 -3.35
CA ARG A 60 -5.25 -12.77 -3.01
C ARG A 60 -4.04 -13.16 -3.88
N MET A 61 -3.82 -14.44 -4.10
CA MET A 61 -2.74 -14.93 -4.97
C MET A 61 -2.89 -14.41 -6.40
N ARG A 62 -4.09 -14.50 -6.99
CA ARG A 62 -4.37 -13.95 -8.33
C ARG A 62 -4.15 -12.44 -8.39
N TYR A 63 -4.56 -11.73 -7.35
CA TYR A 63 -4.31 -10.29 -7.24
C TYR A 63 -2.82 -9.98 -7.27
N LEU A 64 -2.02 -10.65 -6.42
CA LEU A 64 -0.57 -10.46 -6.37
C LEU A 64 0.11 -10.79 -7.70
N GLU A 65 -0.25 -11.92 -8.32
CA GLU A 65 0.26 -12.31 -9.65
C GLU A 65 -0.04 -11.23 -10.71
N ASN A 66 -1.25 -10.72 -10.72
CA ASN A 66 -1.66 -9.70 -11.67
C ASN A 66 -0.91 -8.38 -11.44
N MET A 67 -0.81 -7.96 -10.18
CA MET A 67 -0.09 -6.73 -9.82
C MET A 67 1.39 -6.80 -10.21
N ILE A 68 2.06 -7.90 -9.93
CA ILE A 68 3.46 -8.13 -10.30
C ILE A 68 3.62 -8.09 -11.83
N LYS A 69 2.71 -8.75 -12.54
CA LYS A 69 2.76 -8.84 -14.01
C LYS A 69 2.54 -7.51 -14.70
N THR A 70 1.63 -6.69 -14.17
CA THR A 70 1.19 -5.45 -14.84
C THR A 70 1.81 -4.18 -14.26
N ALA A 71 2.64 -4.29 -13.22
CA ALA A 71 3.24 -3.15 -12.56
C ALA A 71 4.12 -2.32 -13.49
N LYS A 72 3.99 -1.01 -13.36
CA LYS A 72 4.97 -0.06 -13.91
C LYS A 72 5.99 0.23 -12.81
N VAL A 73 7.22 -0.24 -13.01
CA VAL A 73 8.30 -0.04 -12.03
C VAL A 73 8.75 1.41 -12.02
N ILE A 74 8.78 2.01 -10.83
CA ILE A 74 9.29 3.37 -10.60
C ILE A 74 10.48 3.32 -9.66
N ASP A 75 11.43 4.24 -9.86
CA ASP A 75 12.58 4.39 -8.97
C ASP A 75 12.23 5.24 -7.75
N GLU A 76 12.63 4.78 -6.57
CA GLU A 76 12.43 5.47 -5.30
C GLU A 76 13.20 6.80 -5.21
N GLY A 77 14.31 6.93 -5.96
CA GLY A 77 15.21 8.07 -5.89
C GLY A 77 15.13 9.07 -7.07
N LYS A 78 14.21 8.88 -8.03
CA LYS A 78 14.08 9.80 -9.16
C LYS A 78 13.14 10.96 -8.84
N GLY A 79 13.72 12.12 -8.65
CA GLY A 79 13.05 13.39 -8.49
C GLY A 79 14.06 14.52 -8.60
N SER A 80 13.62 15.78 -8.45
CA SER A 80 14.55 16.89 -8.28
C SER A 80 15.46 16.59 -7.08
N PRO A 81 16.78 16.82 -7.18
CA PRO A 81 17.70 16.56 -6.05
C PRO A 81 17.28 17.24 -4.76
N ASP A 82 16.56 18.36 -4.87
CA ASP A 82 16.11 19.19 -3.75
C ASP A 82 14.63 19.01 -3.40
N GLY A 83 13.91 18.13 -4.12
CA GLY A 83 12.48 17.90 -3.93
C GLY A 83 12.17 16.67 -3.07
N VAL A 84 10.95 16.60 -2.59
CA VAL A 84 10.43 15.42 -1.86
C VAL A 84 10.45 14.20 -2.77
N LYS A 85 11.05 13.12 -2.29
CA LYS A 85 11.09 11.81 -2.94
C LYS A 85 10.19 10.82 -2.21
N LEU A 86 9.86 9.71 -2.86
CA LEU A 86 9.16 8.61 -2.21
C LEU A 86 9.91 8.19 -0.93
N TYR A 87 9.15 7.95 0.12
CA TYR A 87 9.59 7.55 1.46
C TYR A 87 10.33 8.62 2.26
N ASP A 88 10.60 9.81 1.72
CA ASP A 88 11.08 10.92 2.54
C ASP A 88 10.07 11.25 3.63
N ARG A 89 10.57 11.57 4.83
CA ARG A 89 9.73 12.06 5.93
C ARG A 89 9.53 13.55 5.76
N VAL A 90 8.30 13.95 5.61
CA VAL A 90 7.95 15.35 5.33
C VAL A 90 7.10 15.90 6.46
N THR A 91 7.47 17.05 6.97
CA THR A 91 6.65 17.83 7.89
C THR A 91 5.96 18.94 7.11
N LEU A 92 4.64 18.89 7.11
CA LEU A 92 3.77 19.89 6.50
C LEU A 92 3.18 20.80 7.57
N TYR A 93 2.99 22.06 7.24
CA TYR A 93 2.18 22.99 8.03
C TYR A 93 0.90 23.30 7.28
N LEU A 94 -0.22 23.20 7.97
CA LEU A 94 -1.55 23.49 7.45
C LEU A 94 -1.99 24.86 7.99
N PRO A 95 -1.88 25.94 7.19
CA PRO A 95 -2.17 27.29 7.71
C PRO A 95 -3.60 27.49 8.20
N GLU A 96 -4.57 26.83 7.57
CA GLU A 96 -5.99 26.96 7.95
C GLU A 96 -6.29 26.37 9.33
N ASP A 97 -5.62 25.27 9.67
CA ASP A 97 -5.83 24.57 10.93
C ASP A 97 -4.78 24.94 11.99
N GLU A 98 -3.74 25.68 11.59
CA GLU A 98 -2.58 26.01 12.43
C GLU A 98 -1.90 24.76 13.04
N GLU A 99 -1.88 23.65 12.26
CA GLU A 99 -1.35 22.35 12.68
C GLU A 99 -0.19 21.88 11.82
N GLU A 100 0.66 21.03 12.39
CA GLU A 100 1.69 20.30 11.67
C GLU A 100 1.22 18.87 11.39
N MET A 101 1.59 18.36 10.22
CA MET A 101 1.31 16.99 9.80
C MET A 101 2.61 16.33 9.37
N HIS A 102 2.83 15.11 9.83
CA HIS A 102 3.99 14.30 9.43
C HIS A 102 3.54 13.21 8.48
N ILE A 103 4.12 13.18 7.28
CA ILE A 103 3.76 12.22 6.24
C ILE A 103 4.98 11.62 5.54
N GLN A 104 4.75 10.49 4.90
CA GLN A 104 5.62 9.93 3.86
C GLN A 104 4.75 9.63 2.65
N VAL A 105 5.20 10.03 1.47
CA VAL A 105 4.54 9.66 0.21
C VAL A 105 5.06 8.28 -0.20
N VAL A 106 4.16 7.34 -0.36
CA VAL A 106 4.47 5.93 -0.62
C VAL A 106 3.70 5.43 -1.85
N SER A 107 4.02 4.23 -2.32
CA SER A 107 3.24 3.58 -3.38
C SER A 107 1.82 3.26 -2.92
N THR A 108 0.91 3.08 -3.88
CA THR A 108 -0.52 2.82 -3.59
C THR A 108 -0.75 1.57 -2.75
N VAL A 109 0.12 0.57 -2.88
CA VAL A 109 0.00 -0.72 -2.17
C VAL A 109 0.55 -0.71 -0.74
N ARG A 110 1.18 0.38 -0.33
CA ARG A 110 1.81 0.53 0.99
C ARG A 110 1.18 1.64 1.83
N THR A 111 0.04 2.17 1.42
CA THR A 111 -0.64 3.29 2.11
C THR A 111 -1.19 2.89 3.47
N ASN A 112 -1.05 3.79 4.41
CA ASN A 112 -1.70 3.72 5.72
C ASN A 112 -1.87 5.15 6.25
N PRO A 113 -2.95 5.83 5.91
CA PRO A 113 -3.17 7.23 6.31
C PRO A 113 -3.10 7.44 7.83
N ALA A 114 -3.55 6.48 8.62
CA ALA A 114 -3.48 6.57 10.08
C ALA A 114 -2.03 6.62 10.61
N ALA A 115 -1.08 6.03 9.87
CA ALA A 115 0.34 6.08 10.17
C ALA A 115 1.09 7.19 9.38
N GLY A 116 0.38 8.06 8.68
CA GLY A 116 0.99 9.10 7.85
C GLY A 116 1.56 8.63 6.50
N LEU A 117 1.26 7.39 6.10
CA LEU A 117 1.70 6.84 4.81
C LEU A 117 0.66 7.17 3.73
N ILE A 118 0.96 8.14 2.90
CA ILE A 118 0.05 8.74 1.92
C ILE A 118 0.39 8.26 0.52
N SER A 119 -0.62 7.83 -0.24
CA SER A 119 -0.45 7.38 -1.62
C SER A 119 0.10 8.49 -2.52
N LEU A 120 1.06 8.14 -3.36
CA LEU A 120 1.56 9.01 -4.43
C LEU A 120 0.46 9.42 -5.44
N GLU A 121 -0.62 8.67 -5.53
CA GLU A 121 -1.76 8.97 -6.40
C GLU A 121 -2.86 9.78 -5.69
N SER A 122 -2.76 9.98 -4.37
CA SER A 122 -3.70 10.82 -3.64
C SER A 122 -3.53 12.31 -3.98
N PRO A 123 -4.56 13.14 -3.79
CA PRO A 123 -4.44 14.58 -4.00
C PRO A 123 -3.27 15.22 -3.25
N LEU A 124 -3.06 14.84 -2.00
CA LEU A 124 -1.94 15.32 -1.19
C LEU A 124 -0.60 14.78 -1.70
N GLY A 125 -0.50 13.49 -1.96
CA GLY A 125 0.72 12.86 -2.45
C GLY A 125 1.22 13.43 -3.77
N LYS A 126 0.32 13.71 -4.69
CA LYS A 126 0.65 14.27 -6.01
C LYS A 126 1.29 15.65 -5.94
N VAL A 127 0.85 16.49 -5.03
CA VAL A 127 1.38 17.87 -4.90
C VAL A 127 2.60 17.96 -4.00
N VAL A 128 2.72 17.05 -3.03
CA VAL A 128 3.90 17.01 -2.14
C VAL A 128 5.11 16.38 -2.83
N LEU A 129 4.90 15.33 -3.62
CA LEU A 129 5.99 14.65 -4.31
C LEU A 129 6.67 15.61 -5.30
N GLY A 130 7.97 15.84 -5.14
CA GLY A 130 8.76 16.76 -5.94
C GLY A 130 8.73 18.21 -5.45
N ALA A 131 7.93 18.55 -4.46
CA ALA A 131 7.92 19.88 -3.85
C ALA A 131 9.21 20.12 -3.06
N LYS A 132 9.60 21.38 -2.96
CA LYS A 132 10.83 21.79 -2.28
C LYS A 132 10.55 22.37 -0.90
N LEU A 133 11.57 22.37 -0.05
CA LEU A 133 11.49 22.99 1.27
C LEU A 133 11.06 24.45 1.15
N GLY A 134 10.05 24.84 1.92
CA GLY A 134 9.47 26.19 1.92
C GLY A 134 8.35 26.39 0.90
N ASP A 135 8.13 25.46 -0.02
CA ASP A 135 7.03 25.56 -0.99
C ASP A 135 5.68 25.47 -0.28
N THR A 136 4.73 26.26 -0.80
CA THR A 136 3.32 26.10 -0.48
C THR A 136 2.63 25.36 -1.63
N VAL A 137 2.02 24.25 -1.33
CA VAL A 137 1.27 23.45 -2.30
C VAL A 137 -0.22 23.49 -1.98
N THR A 138 -1.04 23.52 -3.03
CA THR A 138 -2.49 23.50 -2.89
C THR A 138 -3.00 22.09 -3.17
N VAL A 139 -3.71 21.53 -2.20
CA VAL A 139 -4.29 20.19 -2.28
C VAL A 139 -5.74 20.31 -2.73
N HIS A 140 -6.06 19.84 -3.91
CA HIS A 140 -7.43 19.81 -4.44
C HIS A 140 -8.10 18.48 -4.06
N VAL A 141 -8.96 18.52 -3.05
CA VAL A 141 -9.68 17.33 -2.57
C VAL A 141 -10.86 17.00 -3.51
N ASN A 142 -11.60 18.02 -3.89
CA ASN A 142 -12.71 17.94 -4.86
C ASN A 142 -12.96 19.31 -5.50
N GLU A 143 -14.00 19.43 -6.32
CA GLU A 143 -14.32 20.67 -7.03
C GLU A 143 -14.64 21.86 -6.12
N SER A 144 -15.09 21.60 -4.88
CA SER A 144 -15.53 22.63 -3.93
C SER A 144 -14.60 22.82 -2.76
N TYR A 145 -13.60 21.96 -2.57
CA TYR A 145 -12.70 22.02 -1.43
C TYR A 145 -11.25 21.81 -1.79
N SER A 146 -10.43 22.76 -1.38
CA SER A 146 -8.97 22.68 -1.44
C SER A 146 -8.37 23.34 -0.21
N TYR A 147 -7.15 22.96 0.13
CA TYR A 147 -6.40 23.58 1.23
C TYR A 147 -4.93 23.70 0.86
N ASP A 148 -4.22 24.59 1.54
CA ASP A 148 -2.78 24.79 1.35
C ASP A 148 -1.97 24.04 2.39
N ALA A 149 -0.79 23.58 2.01
CA ALA A 149 0.18 22.97 2.89
C ALA A 149 1.57 23.54 2.58
N VAL A 150 2.32 23.86 3.61
CA VAL A 150 3.70 24.38 3.50
C VAL A 150 4.68 23.28 3.84
N ILE A 151 5.67 23.06 2.98
CA ILE A 151 6.74 22.08 3.21
C ILE A 151 7.74 22.67 4.20
N ARG A 152 7.67 22.27 5.45
CA ARG A 152 8.53 22.81 6.52
C ARG A 152 9.81 22.03 6.75
N LYS A 153 9.78 20.72 6.55
CA LYS A 153 10.95 19.87 6.76
C LYS A 153 10.90 18.68 5.82
N ILE A 154 12.05 18.33 5.27
CA ILE A 154 12.25 17.13 4.46
C ILE A 154 13.41 16.35 5.07
N GLU A 155 13.15 15.14 5.54
CA GLU A 155 14.18 14.21 6.01
C GLU A 155 14.29 13.08 5.00
N ALA A 156 15.46 12.92 4.40
CA ALA A 156 15.71 11.81 3.49
C ALA A 156 15.54 10.48 4.23
N ALA A 157 14.77 9.59 3.65
CA ALA A 157 14.57 8.24 4.16
C ALA A 157 14.40 7.27 2.98
N GLU A 158 14.73 6.02 3.24
CA GLU A 158 14.58 4.94 2.27
C GLU A 158 13.47 3.98 2.71
N ASP A 159 12.91 3.25 1.74
CA ASP A 159 11.97 2.17 2.02
C ASP A 159 12.74 0.99 2.62
N ASP A 160 12.58 0.76 3.92
CA ASP A 160 13.16 -0.37 4.65
C ASP A 160 12.32 -1.65 4.57
N GLY A 161 11.22 -1.63 3.84
CA GLY A 161 10.30 -2.75 3.72
C GLY A 161 9.40 -2.98 4.93
N SER A 162 9.45 -2.13 5.94
CA SER A 162 8.70 -2.31 7.21
C SER A 162 7.20 -2.01 7.08
N ALA A 163 6.82 -1.10 6.18
CA ALA A 163 5.41 -0.81 5.94
C ALA A 163 4.75 -2.00 5.21
N PRO A 164 3.69 -2.59 5.78
CA PRO A 164 3.09 -3.77 5.17
C PRO A 164 2.33 -3.44 3.88
N LEU A 165 2.19 -4.44 3.02
CA LEU A 165 1.29 -4.37 1.88
C LEU A 165 -0.16 -4.25 2.36
N LEU A 166 -0.94 -3.42 1.68
CA LEU A 166 -2.38 -3.35 1.94
C LEU A 166 -3.03 -4.72 1.72
N PRO A 167 -3.87 -5.18 2.66
CA PRO A 167 -4.83 -6.22 2.37
C PRO A 167 -5.85 -5.65 1.35
N TYR A 168 -6.32 -6.47 0.44
CA TYR A 168 -7.31 -6.03 -0.53
C TYR A 168 -8.69 -6.57 -0.21
#